data_9522473885afe020bcde6763e96dc820
#
_entry.id   9522473885afe020bcde6763e96dc820
#
_cell.length_a   1.000
_cell.length_b   1.000
_cell.length_c   1.000
_cell.angle_alpha   90.00
_cell.angle_beta   90.00
_cell.angle_gamma   90.00
#
_symmetry.space_group_name_H-M   'P 1'
#
loop_
_entity.id
_entity.type
_entity.pdbx_description
1 polymer ?
#
loop_
_entity_poly.entity_id
_entity_poly.type
_entity_poly.pdbx_seq_one_letter_code
_entity_poly.pdbx_strand_id
1 'polypeptide(L)'
;PTAALIASKRTFVHGVDTNEKIIDGIKNEKIHINEPGLNSLIIKVKKSGFFECNTSPVKSKIYIITVPTPIKKNNKPDLSYIKNATKSIIDLLDKGDLYIIESTSPVGTTEKMMKYIYKKRPDLKNNLFISYCPERVLPGNAINEMINNDRVIGGINQISTENTISFYKKFIKGKLFPTNAKTAEMCKLIENSSRDLQISFANELSMICDEADIDVWELINLANKHPRVDILTPGPGVGGHCIAIDPQFIISDFPKNSKIIKQARKTNNYKSTWCVNKIMSTINDFKNKNHINPVIAIMGLTFKPNVNDLRESPSEKITRTLISGYNLNNYHIVDPHIKEYIYPLSNIKTALNKSDIIIFLVAHKLFDNIKIKKNQTVLDFCGIINNKILK
;
A
#
# COMPACT_ATOMS: atom_id res chain seq x y z
N PRO A 1 -11.20 -9.90 -4.69
CA PRO A 1 -10.38 -11.12 -4.79
C PRO A 1 -10.84 -12.21 -3.84
N THR A 2 -10.89 -11.96 -2.50
CA THR A 2 -11.27 -12.95 -1.48
C THR A 2 -12.61 -13.62 -1.79
N ALA A 3 -13.65 -12.88 -2.11
CA ALA A 3 -14.97 -13.40 -2.47
C ALA A 3 -14.91 -14.36 -3.67
N ALA A 4 -14.19 -13.96 -4.74
CA ALA A 4 -14.03 -14.79 -5.93
C ALA A 4 -13.24 -16.08 -5.64
N LEU A 5 -12.21 -16.00 -4.80
CA LEU A 5 -11.42 -17.15 -4.38
C LEU A 5 -12.30 -18.16 -3.61
N ILE A 6 -13.07 -17.70 -2.63
CA ILE A 6 -13.98 -18.56 -1.84
C ILE A 6 -15.02 -19.20 -2.76
N ALA A 7 -15.65 -18.43 -3.64
CA ALA A 7 -16.63 -18.92 -4.60
C ALA A 7 -16.06 -19.98 -5.55
N SER A 8 -14.78 -19.86 -5.93
CA SER A 8 -14.08 -20.83 -6.78
C SER A 8 -13.96 -22.23 -6.18
N LYS A 9 -14.16 -22.34 -4.86
CA LYS A 9 -14.16 -23.59 -4.10
C LYS A 9 -15.60 -24.14 -3.85
N ARG A 10 -16.54 -23.72 -4.71
CA ARG A 10 -17.95 -24.12 -4.63
C ARG A 10 -18.63 -23.75 -3.30
N THR A 11 -18.18 -22.68 -2.67
CA THR A 11 -18.85 -22.04 -1.54
C THR A 11 -19.66 -20.88 -2.07
N PHE A 12 -20.95 -20.81 -1.81
CA PHE A 12 -21.78 -19.70 -2.24
C PHE A 12 -21.36 -18.41 -1.51
N VAL A 13 -21.11 -17.34 -2.27
CA VAL A 13 -20.66 -16.06 -1.75
C VAL A 13 -21.58 -14.96 -2.26
N HIS A 14 -22.10 -14.18 -1.34
CA HIS A 14 -22.81 -12.95 -1.63
C HIS A 14 -21.90 -11.75 -1.33
N GLY A 15 -21.36 -11.13 -2.39
CA GLY A 15 -20.51 -9.92 -2.30
C GLY A 15 -21.38 -8.68 -2.06
N VAL A 16 -20.95 -7.82 -1.13
CA VAL A 16 -21.68 -6.59 -0.80
C VAL A 16 -20.76 -5.39 -0.92
N ASP A 17 -21.21 -4.37 -1.65
CA ASP A 17 -20.57 -3.06 -1.70
C ASP A 17 -21.64 -1.96 -1.76
N THR A 18 -21.45 -0.89 -1.00
CA THR A 18 -22.41 0.23 -0.99
C THR A 18 -22.35 1.09 -2.26
N ASN A 19 -21.32 0.92 -3.08
CA ASN A 19 -21.15 1.62 -4.35
C ASN A 19 -21.81 0.83 -5.50
N GLU A 20 -22.97 1.30 -5.95
CA GLU A 20 -23.72 0.70 -7.06
C GLU A 20 -22.87 0.52 -8.33
N LYS A 21 -21.97 1.47 -8.65
CA LYS A 21 -21.10 1.37 -9.83
C LYS A 21 -20.16 0.16 -9.77
N ILE A 22 -19.68 -0.19 -8.56
CA ILE A 22 -18.85 -1.38 -8.36
C ILE A 22 -19.70 -2.64 -8.57
N ILE A 23 -20.89 -2.69 -7.99
CA ILE A 23 -21.83 -3.81 -8.14
C ILE A 23 -22.21 -4.01 -9.63
N ASP A 24 -22.58 -2.93 -10.32
CA ASP A 24 -22.93 -2.96 -11.75
C ASP A 24 -21.73 -3.36 -12.62
N GLY A 25 -20.53 -2.86 -12.28
CA GLY A 25 -19.30 -3.27 -12.93
C GLY A 25 -19.06 -4.78 -12.82
N ILE A 26 -19.23 -5.36 -11.63
CA ILE A 26 -19.09 -6.80 -11.41
C ILE A 26 -20.19 -7.57 -12.13
N LYS A 27 -21.44 -7.10 -12.10
CA LYS A 27 -22.57 -7.71 -12.81
C LYS A 27 -22.33 -7.75 -14.33
N ASN A 28 -21.73 -6.69 -14.87
CA ASN A 28 -21.41 -6.55 -16.29
C ASN A 28 -20.00 -7.03 -16.66
N GLU A 29 -19.34 -7.80 -15.80
CA GLU A 29 -18.00 -8.38 -16.03
C GLU A 29 -16.89 -7.33 -16.25
N LYS A 30 -17.14 -6.07 -15.83
CA LYS A 30 -16.19 -4.95 -15.87
C LYS A 30 -15.68 -4.66 -14.45
N ILE A 31 -14.53 -5.24 -14.10
CA ILE A 31 -13.99 -5.11 -12.74
C ILE A 31 -13.07 -3.89 -12.69
N HIS A 32 -13.24 -3.07 -11.65
CA HIS A 32 -12.45 -1.86 -11.42
C HIS A 32 -11.04 -2.13 -10.87
N ILE A 33 -10.78 -3.36 -10.39
CA ILE A 33 -9.48 -3.78 -9.82
C ILE A 33 -8.65 -4.40 -10.93
N ASN A 34 -7.51 -3.80 -11.25
CA ASN A 34 -6.55 -4.37 -12.19
C ASN A 34 -5.63 -5.38 -11.47
N GLU A 35 -6.05 -6.64 -11.46
CA GLU A 35 -5.31 -7.75 -10.85
C GLU A 35 -5.26 -8.93 -11.83
N PRO A 36 -4.06 -9.46 -12.16
CA PRO A 36 -3.93 -10.57 -13.10
C PRO A 36 -4.81 -11.77 -12.71
N GLY A 37 -5.61 -12.27 -13.65
CA GLY A 37 -6.47 -13.42 -13.47
C GLY A 37 -7.78 -13.16 -12.70
N LEU A 38 -7.97 -12.01 -12.05
CA LEU A 38 -9.17 -11.74 -11.25
C LEU A 38 -10.43 -11.66 -12.11
N ASN A 39 -10.35 -10.99 -13.27
CA ASN A 39 -11.51 -10.87 -14.17
C ASN A 39 -12.02 -12.25 -14.63
N SER A 40 -11.10 -13.10 -15.10
CA SER A 40 -11.41 -14.46 -15.53
C SER A 40 -12.00 -15.31 -14.38
N LEU A 41 -11.46 -15.13 -13.15
CA LEU A 41 -11.95 -15.84 -11.98
C LEU A 41 -13.40 -15.42 -11.63
N ILE A 42 -13.70 -14.11 -11.63
CA ILE A 42 -15.05 -13.61 -11.33
C ILE A 42 -16.07 -14.07 -12.38
N ILE A 43 -15.74 -14.02 -13.66
CA ILE A 43 -16.59 -14.54 -14.73
C ILE A 43 -16.89 -16.02 -14.50
N LYS A 44 -15.86 -16.80 -14.19
CA LYS A 44 -16.00 -18.24 -13.92
C LYS A 44 -16.92 -18.52 -12.74
N VAL A 45 -16.75 -17.84 -11.62
CA VAL A 45 -17.56 -18.10 -10.41
C VAL A 45 -18.98 -17.61 -10.52
N LYS A 46 -19.24 -16.54 -11.29
CA LYS A 46 -20.60 -16.10 -11.64
C LYS A 46 -21.32 -17.15 -12.49
N LYS A 47 -20.68 -17.63 -13.58
CA LYS A 47 -21.25 -18.66 -14.45
C LYS A 47 -21.54 -19.97 -13.70
N SER A 48 -20.76 -20.30 -12.66
CA SER A 48 -20.97 -21.48 -11.84
C SER A 48 -22.10 -21.36 -10.80
N GLY A 49 -22.71 -20.16 -10.64
CA GLY A 49 -23.77 -19.88 -9.68
C GLY A 49 -23.30 -19.78 -8.21
N PHE A 50 -21.98 -19.78 -7.94
CA PHE A 50 -21.44 -19.67 -6.59
C PHE A 50 -21.12 -18.25 -6.16
N PHE A 51 -21.36 -17.25 -7.02
CA PHE A 51 -21.09 -15.85 -6.69
C PHE A 51 -22.21 -14.94 -7.16
N GLU A 52 -22.76 -14.19 -6.23
CA GLU A 52 -23.67 -13.07 -6.47
C GLU A 52 -23.18 -11.80 -5.78
N CYS A 53 -23.68 -10.64 -6.19
CA CYS A 53 -23.34 -9.39 -5.52
C CYS A 53 -24.51 -8.39 -5.53
N ASN A 54 -24.63 -7.61 -4.45
CA ASN A 54 -25.65 -6.59 -4.29
C ASN A 54 -25.16 -5.46 -3.36
N THR A 55 -25.97 -4.43 -3.22
CA THR A 55 -25.71 -3.32 -2.29
C THR A 55 -26.13 -3.59 -0.85
N SER A 56 -26.95 -4.62 -0.62
CA SER A 56 -27.46 -5.02 0.70
C SER A 56 -26.97 -6.42 1.09
N PRO A 57 -26.61 -6.63 2.36
CA PRO A 57 -26.24 -7.95 2.86
C PRO A 57 -27.45 -8.89 2.93
N VAL A 58 -27.17 -10.18 2.88
CA VAL A 58 -28.16 -11.25 3.04
C VAL A 58 -27.79 -12.13 4.23
N LYS A 59 -28.77 -12.88 4.74
CA LYS A 59 -28.54 -13.85 5.81
C LYS A 59 -27.53 -14.90 5.38
N SER A 60 -26.51 -15.12 6.20
CA SER A 60 -25.37 -16.00 5.90
C SER A 60 -24.87 -16.66 7.18
N LYS A 61 -24.04 -17.70 7.04
CA LYS A 61 -23.38 -18.35 8.19
C LYS A 61 -22.01 -17.75 8.51
N ILE A 62 -21.43 -17.04 7.54
CA ILE A 62 -20.11 -16.43 7.67
C ILE A 62 -20.16 -15.02 7.09
N TYR A 63 -19.72 -14.05 7.88
CA TYR A 63 -19.64 -12.64 7.50
C TYR A 63 -18.20 -12.17 7.55
N ILE A 64 -17.69 -11.68 6.44
CA ILE A 64 -16.31 -11.20 6.32
C ILE A 64 -16.33 -9.70 6.02
N ILE A 65 -15.74 -8.91 6.89
CA ILE A 65 -15.66 -7.46 6.77
C ILE A 65 -14.35 -7.07 6.12
N THR A 66 -14.43 -6.50 4.89
CA THR A 66 -13.28 -6.13 4.05
C THR A 66 -13.35 -4.68 3.60
N VAL A 67 -13.89 -3.81 4.42
CA VAL A 67 -14.09 -2.38 4.13
C VAL A 67 -12.80 -1.57 4.36
N PRO A 68 -12.65 -0.38 3.73
CA PRO A 68 -11.53 0.51 3.97
C PRO A 68 -11.45 1.00 5.42
N THR A 69 -10.23 1.32 5.88
CA THR A 69 -9.96 1.96 7.17
C THR A 69 -9.05 3.17 6.96
N PRO A 70 -9.57 4.27 6.38
CA PRO A 70 -8.78 5.45 6.11
C PRO A 70 -8.34 6.17 7.39
N ILE A 71 -7.37 7.06 7.26
CA ILE A 71 -6.95 7.97 8.33
C ILE A 71 -7.74 9.27 8.24
N LYS A 72 -8.24 9.74 9.39
CA LYS A 72 -8.84 11.06 9.55
C LYS A 72 -7.78 12.17 9.52
N LYS A 73 -8.20 13.43 9.34
CA LYS A 73 -7.30 14.60 9.34
C LYS A 73 -6.41 14.72 10.59
N ASN A 74 -6.82 14.13 11.72
CA ASN A 74 -6.05 14.10 12.98
C ASN A 74 -5.14 12.87 13.11
N ASN A 75 -4.82 12.19 12.01
CA ASN A 75 -4.03 10.97 11.94
C ASN A 75 -4.57 9.78 12.74
N LYS A 76 -5.86 9.79 13.12
CA LYS A 76 -6.50 8.65 13.77
C LYS A 76 -7.22 7.77 12.75
N PRO A 77 -7.23 6.44 12.95
CA PRO A 77 -7.97 5.53 12.07
C PRO A 77 -9.48 5.79 12.11
N ASP A 78 -10.12 5.70 10.95
CA ASP A 78 -11.58 5.81 10.84
C ASP A 78 -12.23 4.43 10.86
N LEU A 79 -12.75 4.04 12.00
CA LEU A 79 -13.48 2.78 12.19
C LEU A 79 -14.96 2.86 11.81
N SER A 80 -15.45 3.98 11.32
CA SER A 80 -16.85 4.15 10.95
C SER A 80 -17.29 3.16 9.88
N TYR A 81 -16.41 2.85 8.92
CA TYR A 81 -16.68 1.88 7.85
C TYR A 81 -16.90 0.46 8.41
N ILE A 82 -16.01 -0.02 9.28
CA ILE A 82 -16.16 -1.34 9.94
C ILE A 82 -17.45 -1.35 10.78
N LYS A 83 -17.70 -0.28 11.56
CA LYS A 83 -18.90 -0.18 12.39
C LYS A 83 -20.17 -0.17 11.55
N ASN A 84 -20.20 0.54 10.42
CA ASN A 84 -21.35 0.60 9.53
C ASN A 84 -21.60 -0.75 8.83
N ALA A 85 -20.55 -1.41 8.34
CA ALA A 85 -20.64 -2.76 7.80
C ALA A 85 -21.13 -3.75 8.85
N THR A 86 -20.64 -3.68 10.10
CA THR A 86 -21.14 -4.47 11.21
C THR A 86 -22.63 -4.18 11.49
N LYS A 87 -23.01 -2.89 11.50
CA LYS A 87 -24.40 -2.47 11.74
C LYS A 87 -25.35 -3.05 10.68
N SER A 88 -24.96 -3.09 9.41
CA SER A 88 -25.83 -3.58 8.33
C SER A 88 -26.12 -5.08 8.39
N ILE A 89 -25.32 -5.86 9.12
CA ILE A 89 -25.52 -7.31 9.26
C ILE A 89 -26.06 -7.75 10.63
N ILE A 90 -26.17 -6.82 11.60
CA ILE A 90 -26.50 -7.19 13.00
C ILE A 90 -27.81 -7.98 13.10
N ASP A 91 -28.84 -7.56 12.38
CA ASP A 91 -30.15 -8.20 12.40
C ASP A 91 -30.19 -9.54 11.62
N LEU A 92 -29.15 -9.78 10.82
CA LEU A 92 -29.00 -11.01 10.05
C LEU A 92 -28.22 -12.10 10.80
N LEU A 93 -27.52 -11.73 11.89
CA LEU A 93 -26.68 -12.65 12.66
C LEU A 93 -27.53 -13.62 13.49
N ASP A 94 -27.14 -14.90 13.47
CA ASP A 94 -27.69 -15.96 14.30
C ASP A 94 -26.64 -16.60 15.22
N LYS A 95 -27.10 -17.37 16.19
CA LYS A 95 -26.22 -18.18 17.04
C LYS A 95 -25.45 -19.18 16.19
N GLY A 96 -24.14 -19.29 16.44
CA GLY A 96 -23.23 -20.19 15.72
C GLY A 96 -22.67 -19.58 14.43
N ASP A 97 -23.03 -18.36 14.07
CA ASP A 97 -22.46 -17.69 12.91
C ASP A 97 -21.03 -17.22 13.18
N LEU A 98 -20.24 -17.11 12.10
CA LEU A 98 -18.84 -16.68 12.13
C LEU A 98 -18.71 -15.25 11.58
N TYR A 99 -18.20 -14.33 12.40
CA TYR A 99 -17.90 -12.96 12.04
C TYR A 99 -16.39 -12.75 11.98
N ILE A 100 -15.86 -12.34 10.82
CA ILE A 100 -14.42 -12.15 10.58
C ILE A 100 -14.17 -10.72 10.14
N ILE A 101 -13.16 -10.07 10.70
CA ILE A 101 -12.63 -8.81 10.18
C ILE A 101 -11.33 -9.11 9.43
N GLU A 102 -11.28 -8.81 8.13
CA GLU A 102 -10.06 -8.81 7.30
C GLU A 102 -9.50 -7.39 7.11
N SER A 103 -10.33 -6.36 7.30
CA SER A 103 -9.90 -4.95 7.20
C SER A 103 -8.73 -4.66 8.13
N THR A 104 -7.70 -3.96 7.64
CA THR A 104 -6.61 -3.46 8.50
C THR A 104 -7.19 -2.63 9.63
N SER A 105 -6.83 -2.95 10.88
CA SER A 105 -7.50 -2.41 12.05
C SER A 105 -6.52 -2.09 13.18
N PRO A 106 -6.77 -1.02 13.95
CA PRO A 106 -6.12 -0.80 15.24
C PRO A 106 -6.35 -1.95 16.21
N VAL A 107 -5.42 -2.11 17.15
CA VAL A 107 -5.49 -3.17 18.17
C VAL A 107 -6.74 -3.02 19.04
N GLY A 108 -7.47 -4.12 19.23
CA GLY A 108 -8.72 -4.16 19.99
C GLY A 108 -9.97 -3.82 19.18
N THR A 109 -9.88 -3.63 17.86
CA THR A 109 -11.05 -3.37 17.00
C THR A 109 -12.02 -4.54 17.01
N THR A 110 -11.53 -5.77 16.93
CA THR A 110 -12.36 -6.99 16.96
C THR A 110 -13.16 -7.07 18.26
N GLU A 111 -12.53 -6.80 19.40
CA GLU A 111 -13.24 -6.75 20.70
C GLU A 111 -14.25 -5.60 20.78
N LYS A 112 -13.94 -4.44 20.18
CA LYS A 112 -14.88 -3.31 20.12
C LYS A 112 -16.13 -3.69 19.31
N MET A 113 -15.96 -4.37 18.19
CA MET A 113 -17.10 -4.83 17.37
C MET A 113 -17.87 -5.94 18.09
N MET A 114 -17.22 -6.86 18.75
CA MET A 114 -17.89 -7.86 19.62
C MET A 114 -18.78 -7.17 20.68
N LYS A 115 -18.23 -6.21 21.41
CA LYS A 115 -19.00 -5.45 22.43
C LYS A 115 -20.18 -4.70 21.79
N TYR A 116 -19.97 -4.13 20.60
CA TYR A 116 -21.02 -3.45 19.86
C TYR A 116 -22.16 -4.39 19.43
N ILE A 117 -21.82 -5.58 18.89
CA ILE A 117 -22.80 -6.61 18.51
C ILE A 117 -23.58 -7.08 19.75
N TYR A 118 -22.91 -7.45 20.83
CA TYR A 118 -23.57 -7.97 22.05
C TYR A 118 -24.41 -6.91 22.78
N LYS A 119 -24.08 -5.62 22.65
CA LYS A 119 -24.94 -4.54 23.14
C LYS A 119 -26.25 -4.44 22.36
N LYS A 120 -26.24 -4.73 21.06
CA LYS A 120 -27.42 -4.66 20.19
C LYS A 120 -28.22 -5.98 20.16
N ARG A 121 -27.51 -7.09 20.26
CA ARG A 121 -28.04 -8.46 20.25
C ARG A 121 -27.50 -9.24 21.46
N PRO A 122 -28.06 -9.00 22.67
CA PRO A 122 -27.62 -9.71 23.87
C PRO A 122 -27.83 -11.23 23.81
N ASP A 123 -28.78 -11.69 23.00
CA ASP A 123 -29.09 -13.10 22.72
C ASP A 123 -27.92 -13.83 22.03
N LEU A 124 -27.03 -13.12 21.35
CA LEU A 124 -25.85 -13.66 20.66
C LEU A 124 -24.62 -13.74 21.56
N LYS A 125 -24.68 -13.23 22.81
CA LYS A 125 -23.54 -13.24 23.73
C LYS A 125 -23.06 -14.70 23.95
N ASN A 126 -21.75 -14.92 23.71
CA ASN A 126 -21.07 -16.22 23.77
C ASN A 126 -21.57 -17.26 22.74
N ASN A 127 -22.41 -16.87 21.81
CA ASN A 127 -22.96 -17.75 20.76
C ASN A 127 -22.51 -17.36 19.34
N LEU A 128 -21.63 -16.36 19.19
CA LEU A 128 -20.97 -16.00 17.93
C LEU A 128 -19.50 -16.37 17.98
N PHE A 129 -18.97 -16.81 16.84
CA PHE A 129 -17.55 -16.94 16.61
C PHE A 129 -17.05 -15.64 15.98
N ILE A 130 -16.10 -14.96 16.64
CA ILE A 130 -15.61 -13.65 16.22
C ILE A 130 -14.10 -13.68 16.12
N SER A 131 -13.55 -13.27 14.96
CA SER A 131 -12.12 -13.36 14.68
C SER A 131 -11.62 -12.22 13.80
N TYR A 132 -10.32 -12.08 13.80
CA TYR A 132 -9.54 -11.24 12.90
C TYR A 132 -8.61 -12.10 12.04
N CYS A 133 -8.58 -11.86 10.73
CA CYS A 133 -7.68 -12.54 9.81
C CYS A 133 -7.22 -11.54 8.72
N PRO A 134 -6.11 -10.81 8.91
CA PRO A 134 -5.71 -9.75 7.99
C PRO A 134 -5.29 -10.30 6.63
N GLU A 135 -5.58 -9.51 5.58
CA GLU A 135 -5.03 -9.75 4.25
C GLU A 135 -3.58 -9.22 4.16
N ARG A 136 -2.69 -10.02 3.54
CA ARG A 136 -1.24 -9.78 3.51
C ARG A 136 -0.64 -9.97 2.12
N VAL A 137 -1.39 -9.62 1.06
CA VAL A 137 -0.97 -9.81 -0.33
C VAL A 137 -0.38 -8.54 -0.95
N LEU A 138 0.46 -8.72 -1.97
CA LEU A 138 0.95 -7.65 -2.83
C LEU A 138 0.07 -7.52 -4.07
N PRO A 139 -0.36 -6.30 -4.44
CA PRO A 139 -1.00 -6.05 -5.71
C PRO A 139 -0.14 -6.51 -6.89
N GLY A 140 -0.78 -7.14 -7.87
CA GLY A 140 -0.15 -7.72 -9.06
C GLY A 140 0.10 -9.23 -8.98
N ASN A 141 -0.05 -9.86 -7.80
CA ASN A 141 0.02 -11.31 -7.59
C ASN A 141 -0.98 -11.78 -6.53
N ALA A 142 -2.02 -11.01 -6.28
CA ALA A 142 -2.89 -11.19 -5.13
C ALA A 142 -3.56 -12.58 -5.08
N ILE A 143 -4.08 -13.09 -6.20
CA ILE A 143 -4.78 -14.39 -6.21
C ILE A 143 -3.85 -15.53 -5.80
N ASN A 144 -2.63 -15.56 -6.34
CA ASN A 144 -1.66 -16.59 -6.01
C ASN A 144 -1.21 -16.48 -4.54
N GLU A 145 -0.94 -15.27 -4.09
CA GLU A 145 -0.53 -15.01 -2.70
C GLU A 145 -1.65 -15.30 -1.71
N MET A 146 -2.91 -14.97 -2.03
CA MET A 146 -4.06 -15.32 -1.19
C MET A 146 -4.17 -16.82 -0.92
N ILE A 147 -3.80 -17.64 -1.90
CA ILE A 147 -3.85 -19.11 -1.79
C ILE A 147 -2.65 -19.65 -1.01
N ASN A 148 -1.45 -19.13 -1.27
CA ASN A 148 -0.20 -19.76 -0.86
C ASN A 148 0.46 -19.10 0.36
N ASN A 149 0.16 -17.83 0.66
CA ASN A 149 0.76 -17.16 1.80
C ASN A 149 0.20 -17.69 3.12
N ASP A 150 1.07 -17.75 4.11
CA ASP A 150 0.72 -18.05 5.48
C ASP A 150 -0.20 -16.97 6.07
N ARG A 151 -1.15 -17.36 6.91
CA ARG A 151 -2.09 -16.42 7.57
C ARG A 151 -2.00 -16.48 9.07
N VAL A 152 -2.17 -15.34 9.71
CA VAL A 152 -2.34 -15.22 11.16
C VAL A 152 -3.84 -15.06 11.45
N ILE A 153 -4.38 -15.92 12.30
CA ILE A 153 -5.81 -15.94 12.62
C ILE A 153 -5.99 -15.81 14.12
N GLY A 154 -6.65 -14.74 14.55
CA GLY A 154 -6.88 -14.46 15.95
C GLY A 154 -8.36 -14.32 16.31
N GLY A 155 -8.88 -15.22 17.13
CA GLY A 155 -10.24 -15.12 17.67
C GLY A 155 -10.32 -14.37 19.01
N ILE A 156 -11.53 -13.98 19.38
CA ILE A 156 -11.81 -13.49 20.75
C ILE A 156 -11.65 -14.57 21.82
N ASN A 157 -11.71 -15.84 21.39
CA ASN A 157 -11.44 -17.04 22.18
C ASN A 157 -10.92 -18.15 21.26
N GLN A 158 -10.49 -19.26 21.84
CA GLN A 158 -9.93 -20.39 21.11
C GLN A 158 -10.93 -20.99 20.09
N ILE A 159 -12.18 -21.17 20.47
CA ILE A 159 -13.22 -21.74 19.62
C ILE A 159 -13.43 -20.86 18.37
N SER A 160 -13.45 -19.55 18.52
CA SER A 160 -13.53 -18.61 17.38
C SER A 160 -12.34 -18.76 16.44
N THR A 161 -11.12 -18.92 16.99
CA THR A 161 -9.90 -19.14 16.19
C THR A 161 -10.00 -20.45 15.39
N GLU A 162 -10.40 -21.54 16.03
CA GLU A 162 -10.52 -22.88 15.41
C GLU A 162 -11.58 -22.91 14.30
N ASN A 163 -12.74 -22.29 14.51
CA ASN A 163 -13.78 -22.18 13.48
C ASN A 163 -13.29 -21.37 12.27
N THR A 164 -12.56 -20.28 12.51
CA THR A 164 -11.99 -19.47 11.44
C THR A 164 -10.91 -20.22 10.68
N ILE A 165 -10.02 -20.95 11.36
CA ILE A 165 -9.03 -21.83 10.72
C ILE A 165 -9.73 -22.89 9.86
N SER A 166 -10.76 -23.54 10.38
CA SER A 166 -11.53 -24.55 9.64
C SER A 166 -12.17 -24.01 8.37
N PHE A 167 -12.61 -22.75 8.41
CA PHE A 167 -13.13 -22.06 7.24
C PHE A 167 -12.01 -21.79 6.20
N TYR A 168 -10.90 -21.17 6.61
CA TYR A 168 -9.82 -20.80 5.67
C TYR A 168 -9.06 -22.01 5.09
N LYS A 169 -8.97 -23.14 5.80
CA LYS A 169 -8.39 -24.39 5.30
C LYS A 169 -9.02 -24.89 4.01
N LYS A 170 -10.25 -24.50 3.70
CA LYS A 170 -10.97 -24.93 2.50
C LYS A 170 -10.38 -24.36 1.20
N PHE A 171 -9.63 -23.23 1.28
CA PHE A 171 -9.14 -22.52 0.10
C PHE A 171 -7.72 -21.97 0.23
N ILE A 172 -7.14 -21.93 1.44
CA ILE A 172 -5.75 -21.52 1.68
C ILE A 172 -4.87 -22.77 1.76
N LYS A 173 -3.72 -22.72 1.08
CA LYS A 173 -2.68 -23.75 1.11
C LYS A 173 -1.54 -23.40 2.07
N GLY A 174 -1.31 -22.10 2.32
CA GLY A 174 -0.35 -21.61 3.30
C GLY A 174 -0.68 -22.08 4.72
N LYS A 175 0.28 -21.98 5.62
CA LYS A 175 0.08 -22.32 7.04
C LYS A 175 -0.85 -21.31 7.71
N LEU A 176 -1.71 -21.80 8.60
CA LEU A 176 -2.63 -20.98 9.38
C LEU A 176 -2.16 -20.95 10.83
N PHE A 177 -1.68 -19.81 11.29
CA PHE A 177 -1.11 -19.62 12.62
C PHE A 177 -2.18 -19.11 13.60
N PRO A 178 -2.57 -19.92 14.59
CA PRO A 178 -3.54 -19.51 15.60
C PRO A 178 -2.94 -18.50 16.59
N THR A 179 -3.73 -17.50 16.96
CA THR A 179 -3.41 -16.54 18.03
C THR A 179 -4.69 -15.90 18.57
N ASN A 180 -4.58 -14.85 19.37
CA ASN A 180 -5.73 -14.01 19.78
C ASN A 180 -5.91 -12.81 18.84
N ALA A 181 -7.10 -12.18 18.88
CA ALA A 181 -7.45 -11.09 17.98
C ALA A 181 -6.48 -9.90 18.05
N LYS A 182 -6.07 -9.48 19.25
CA LYS A 182 -5.15 -8.33 19.41
C LYS A 182 -3.77 -8.59 18.82
N THR A 183 -3.25 -9.81 19.00
CA THR A 183 -1.96 -10.20 18.40
C THR A 183 -2.06 -10.23 16.88
N ALA A 184 -3.13 -10.76 16.31
CA ALA A 184 -3.34 -10.80 14.87
C ALA A 184 -3.49 -9.38 14.27
N GLU A 185 -4.20 -8.48 14.95
CA GLU A 185 -4.31 -7.06 14.58
C GLU A 185 -2.94 -6.37 14.60
N MET A 186 -2.15 -6.57 15.66
CA MET A 186 -0.82 -5.99 15.79
C MET A 186 0.14 -6.56 14.74
N CYS A 187 0.10 -7.87 14.42
CA CYS A 187 0.93 -8.48 13.39
C CYS A 187 0.81 -7.74 12.05
N LYS A 188 -0.42 -7.44 11.62
CA LYS A 188 -0.65 -6.70 10.38
C LYS A 188 0.00 -5.32 10.39
N LEU A 189 -0.13 -4.59 11.48
CA LEU A 189 0.38 -3.22 11.60
C LEU A 189 1.91 -3.19 11.69
N ILE A 190 2.50 -4.15 12.41
CA ILE A 190 3.95 -4.16 12.65
C ILE A 190 4.75 -4.57 11.42
N GLU A 191 4.18 -5.40 10.52
CA GLU A 191 4.81 -5.76 9.26
C GLU A 191 5.08 -4.51 8.40
N ASN A 192 4.07 -3.66 8.22
CA ASN A 192 4.20 -2.43 7.47
C ASN A 192 5.03 -1.36 8.21
N SER A 193 4.94 -1.31 9.54
CA SER A 193 5.75 -0.39 10.36
C SER A 193 7.23 -0.78 10.35
N SER A 194 7.55 -2.06 10.38
CA SER A 194 8.93 -2.56 10.24
C SER A 194 9.51 -2.18 8.87
N ARG A 195 8.71 -2.35 7.81
CA ARG A 195 9.12 -1.96 6.45
C ARG A 195 9.35 -0.45 6.34
N ASP A 196 8.46 0.36 6.90
CA ASP A 196 8.59 1.82 6.94
C ASP A 196 9.85 2.28 7.67
N LEU A 197 10.18 1.63 8.81
CA LEU A 197 11.39 1.90 9.58
C LEU A 197 12.66 1.55 8.80
N GLN A 198 12.71 0.40 8.16
CA GLN A 198 13.83 -0.01 7.32
C GLN A 198 14.07 0.96 6.15
N ILE A 199 12.99 1.43 5.50
CA ILE A 199 13.09 2.43 4.44
C ILE A 199 13.56 3.77 5.02
N SER A 200 13.10 4.16 6.22
CA SER A 200 13.52 5.42 6.84
C SER A 200 15.01 5.43 7.14
N PHE A 201 15.57 4.31 7.58
CA PHE A 201 17.02 4.16 7.77
C PHE A 201 17.79 4.34 6.46
N ALA A 202 17.36 3.67 5.38
CA ALA A 202 17.99 3.82 4.06
C ALA A 202 17.89 5.26 3.53
N ASN A 203 16.73 5.91 3.73
CA ASN A 203 16.52 7.29 3.33
C ASN A 203 17.39 8.27 4.13
N GLU A 204 17.52 8.08 5.44
CA GLU A 204 18.41 8.89 6.29
C GLU A 204 19.86 8.69 5.88
N LEU A 205 20.29 7.45 5.68
CA LEU A 205 21.64 7.12 5.20
C LEU A 205 21.95 7.81 3.87
N SER A 206 21.01 7.87 2.93
CA SER A 206 21.22 8.55 1.65
C SER A 206 21.39 10.06 1.79
N MET A 207 20.80 10.70 2.81
CA MET A 207 21.02 12.12 3.10
C MET A 207 22.39 12.36 3.73
N ILE A 208 22.82 11.47 4.64
CA ILE A 208 24.16 11.50 5.26
C ILE A 208 25.25 11.30 4.18
N CYS A 209 25.06 10.35 3.28
CA CYS A 209 26.01 10.07 2.20
C CYS A 209 26.15 11.27 1.24
N ASP A 210 25.05 11.94 0.92
CA ASP A 210 25.09 13.16 0.10
C ASP A 210 25.88 14.30 0.77
N GLU A 211 25.77 14.46 2.09
CA GLU A 211 26.53 15.46 2.85
C GLU A 211 28.02 15.07 2.95
N ALA A 212 28.31 13.79 3.03
CA ALA A 212 29.67 13.24 3.17
C ALA A 212 30.37 12.98 1.84
N ASP A 213 29.75 13.29 0.69
CA ASP A 213 30.24 12.97 -0.66
C ASP A 213 30.55 11.49 -0.87
N ILE A 214 29.65 10.62 -0.35
CA ILE A 214 29.71 9.15 -0.46
C ILE A 214 28.64 8.66 -1.41
N ASP A 215 28.97 7.70 -2.30
CA ASP A 215 27.96 6.99 -3.11
C ASP A 215 27.16 6.02 -2.21
N VAL A 216 25.90 6.37 -1.94
CA VAL A 216 25.00 5.56 -1.09
C VAL A 216 24.73 4.18 -1.68
N TRP A 217 24.72 4.05 -2.98
CA TRP A 217 24.45 2.78 -3.67
C TRP A 217 25.60 1.80 -3.48
N GLU A 218 26.84 2.30 -3.65
CA GLU A 218 28.06 1.50 -3.36
C GLU A 218 28.10 1.14 -1.87
N LEU A 219 27.90 2.11 -0.99
CA LEU A 219 27.91 1.88 0.46
C LEU A 219 26.92 0.79 0.87
N ILE A 220 25.67 0.85 0.41
CA ILE A 220 24.63 -0.15 0.74
C ILE A 220 25.02 -1.52 0.20
N ASN A 221 25.53 -1.59 -1.05
CA ASN A 221 25.96 -2.84 -1.63
C ASN A 221 27.11 -3.48 -0.82
N LEU A 222 28.07 -2.70 -0.37
CA LEU A 222 29.18 -3.19 0.47
C LEU A 222 28.71 -3.59 1.87
N ALA A 223 27.89 -2.75 2.53
CA ALA A 223 27.36 -3.04 3.86
C ALA A 223 26.53 -4.33 3.89
N ASN A 224 25.75 -4.59 2.84
CA ASN A 224 24.92 -5.81 2.70
C ASN A 224 25.75 -7.08 2.43
N LYS A 225 27.08 -7.00 2.24
CA LYS A 225 27.95 -8.20 2.26
C LYS A 225 28.13 -8.75 3.67
N HIS A 226 27.85 -7.97 4.70
CA HIS A 226 27.87 -8.44 6.07
C HIS A 226 26.63 -9.34 6.34
N PRO A 227 26.82 -10.58 6.87
CA PRO A 227 25.75 -11.60 6.93
C PRO A 227 24.54 -11.25 7.81
N ARG A 228 24.62 -10.20 8.62
CA ARG A 228 23.53 -9.74 9.50
C ARG A 228 22.99 -8.37 9.12
N VAL A 229 23.32 -7.87 7.92
CA VAL A 229 22.90 -6.54 7.45
C VAL A 229 22.11 -6.68 6.16
N ASP A 230 20.93 -6.06 6.12
CA ASP A 230 20.06 -6.00 4.93
C ASP A 230 19.42 -4.60 4.87
N ILE A 231 20.19 -3.65 4.34
CA ILE A 231 19.75 -2.26 4.16
C ILE A 231 18.96 -2.17 2.86
N LEU A 232 17.78 -1.60 2.94
CA LEU A 232 16.91 -1.41 1.78
C LEU A 232 17.42 -0.28 0.87
N THR A 233 16.90 -0.27 -0.35
CA THR A 233 17.14 0.79 -1.32
C THR A 233 16.46 2.08 -0.90
N PRO A 234 17.17 3.22 -0.79
CA PRO A 234 16.54 4.51 -0.52
C PRO A 234 15.70 5.00 -1.69
N GLY A 235 14.81 5.96 -1.43
CA GLY A 235 13.95 6.59 -2.43
C GLY A 235 13.55 8.01 -2.04
N PRO A 236 12.66 8.66 -2.80
CA PRO A 236 12.23 10.03 -2.51
C PRO A 236 11.27 10.15 -1.32
N GLY A 237 10.95 9.05 -0.67
CA GLY A 237 10.03 8.92 0.45
C GLY A 237 9.22 7.64 0.39
N VAL A 238 8.17 7.53 1.22
CA VAL A 238 7.28 6.36 1.28
C VAL A 238 5.86 6.78 0.98
N GLY A 239 5.29 6.17 -0.06
CA GLY A 239 3.91 6.37 -0.51
C GLY A 239 3.06 5.10 -0.44
N GLY A 240 1.92 5.16 -1.10
CA GLY A 240 0.92 4.09 -1.08
C GLY A 240 0.04 4.13 0.15
N HIS A 241 -0.98 3.29 0.15
CA HIS A 241 -2.05 3.31 1.16
C HIS A 241 -1.85 2.31 2.30
N CYS A 242 -0.70 1.64 2.38
CA CYS A 242 -0.38 0.68 3.44
C CYS A 242 0.81 1.14 4.28
N ILE A 243 2.03 1.15 3.70
CA ILE A 243 3.27 1.44 4.44
C ILE A 243 3.26 2.87 5.01
N ALA A 244 2.71 3.86 4.27
CA ALA A 244 2.60 5.23 4.75
C ALA A 244 1.52 5.41 5.84
N ILE A 245 0.55 4.51 5.95
CA ILE A 245 -0.69 4.63 6.70
C ILE A 245 -0.70 3.78 7.98
N ASP A 246 -0.40 2.49 7.90
CA ASP A 246 -0.53 1.54 9.01
C ASP A 246 0.31 1.93 10.25
N PRO A 247 1.54 2.50 10.14
CA PRO A 247 2.28 2.98 11.30
C PRO A 247 1.53 4.04 12.12
N GLN A 248 0.66 4.85 11.48
CA GLN A 248 -0.12 5.87 12.18
C GLN A 248 -1.14 5.26 13.15
N PHE A 249 -1.62 4.04 12.88
CA PHE A 249 -2.51 3.33 13.81
C PHE A 249 -1.79 3.01 15.11
N ILE A 250 -0.53 2.52 15.04
CA ILE A 250 0.29 2.27 16.22
C ILE A 250 0.65 3.57 16.94
N ILE A 251 1.03 4.62 16.20
CA ILE A 251 1.38 5.93 16.77
C ILE A 251 0.17 6.54 17.50
N SER A 252 -1.03 6.41 16.92
CA SER A 252 -2.27 6.93 17.51
C SER A 252 -2.66 6.20 18.80
N ASP A 253 -2.54 4.86 18.82
CA ASP A 253 -2.96 4.04 19.96
C ASP A 253 -1.90 3.99 21.09
N PHE A 254 -0.61 4.09 20.73
CA PHE A 254 0.52 3.97 21.66
C PHE A 254 1.49 5.17 21.58
N PRO A 255 1.02 6.43 21.74
CA PRO A 255 1.82 7.62 21.44
C PRO A 255 3.07 7.78 22.32
N LYS A 256 3.08 7.22 23.53
CA LYS A 256 4.22 7.27 24.47
C LYS A 256 5.32 6.27 24.09
N ASN A 257 4.95 5.11 23.55
CA ASN A 257 5.86 3.97 23.32
C ASN A 257 6.27 3.79 21.85
N SER A 258 5.65 4.48 20.89
CA SER A 258 5.93 4.37 19.45
C SER A 258 6.97 5.39 18.95
N LYS A 259 8.01 5.66 19.75
CA LYS A 259 8.99 6.73 19.47
C LYS A 259 9.74 6.50 18.15
N ILE A 260 10.28 5.30 17.94
CA ILE A 260 11.03 4.93 16.74
C ILE A 260 10.11 4.94 15.49
N ILE A 261 8.93 4.34 15.59
CA ILE A 261 7.94 4.31 14.50
C ILE A 261 7.55 5.73 14.09
N LYS A 262 7.31 6.60 15.07
CA LYS A 262 7.00 8.01 14.84
C LYS A 262 8.16 8.76 14.16
N GLN A 263 9.40 8.49 14.58
CA GLN A 263 10.58 9.11 13.99
C GLN A 263 10.79 8.61 12.56
N ALA A 264 10.64 7.31 12.29
CA ALA A 264 10.69 6.75 10.95
C ALA A 264 9.72 7.45 9.97
N ARG A 265 8.46 7.66 10.39
CA ARG A 265 7.49 8.42 9.60
C ARG A 265 7.92 9.85 9.34
N LYS A 266 8.51 10.53 10.33
CA LYS A 266 9.03 11.89 10.16
C LYS A 266 10.18 11.93 9.14
N THR A 267 11.14 11.00 9.24
CA THR A 267 12.27 10.89 8.32
C THR A 267 11.78 10.63 6.89
N ASN A 268 10.87 9.65 6.69
CA ASN A 268 10.31 9.35 5.37
C ASN A 268 9.52 10.53 4.77
N ASN A 269 8.78 11.27 5.59
CA ASN A 269 8.07 12.47 5.14
C ASN A 269 9.04 13.63 4.79
N TYR A 270 10.08 13.81 5.60
CA TYR A 270 11.11 14.84 5.38
C TYR A 270 11.92 14.57 4.11
N LYS A 271 12.16 13.31 3.76
CA LYS A 271 12.93 12.92 2.57
C LYS A 271 12.41 13.58 1.29
N SER A 272 11.09 13.68 1.11
CA SER A 272 10.51 14.37 -0.05
C SER A 272 10.86 15.88 -0.07
N THR A 273 10.87 16.53 1.09
CA THR A 273 11.28 17.95 1.23
C THR A 273 12.76 18.09 0.94
N TRP A 274 13.59 17.20 1.45
CA TRP A 274 15.01 17.16 1.18
C TRP A 274 15.29 17.00 -0.34
N CYS A 275 14.58 16.11 -1.02
CA CYS A 275 14.70 15.96 -2.49
C CYS A 275 14.38 17.27 -3.22
N VAL A 276 13.29 17.96 -2.85
CA VAL A 276 12.93 19.26 -3.42
C VAL A 276 14.06 20.26 -3.23
N ASN A 277 14.62 20.38 -2.02
CA ASN A 277 15.71 21.31 -1.73
C ASN A 277 16.97 21.00 -2.57
N LYS A 278 17.34 19.72 -2.69
CA LYS A 278 18.47 19.28 -3.52
C LYS A 278 18.26 19.61 -5.00
N ILE A 279 17.06 19.39 -5.53
CA ILE A 279 16.69 19.74 -6.90
C ILE A 279 16.80 21.25 -7.11
N MET A 280 16.27 22.05 -6.20
CA MET A 280 16.30 23.50 -6.31
C MET A 280 17.73 24.06 -6.20
N SER A 281 18.57 23.50 -5.34
CA SER A 281 20.01 23.86 -5.30
C SER A 281 20.66 23.57 -6.65
N THR A 282 20.48 22.36 -7.20
CA THR A 282 21.06 21.99 -8.51
C THR A 282 20.56 22.88 -9.64
N ILE A 283 19.30 23.29 -9.63
CA ILE A 283 18.75 24.26 -10.61
C ILE A 283 19.46 25.63 -10.49
N ASN A 284 19.63 26.11 -9.25
CA ASN A 284 20.27 27.39 -9.00
C ASN A 284 21.75 27.35 -9.40
N ASP A 285 22.49 26.29 -9.09
CA ASP A 285 23.89 26.10 -9.50
C ASP A 285 24.03 26.09 -11.02
N PHE A 286 23.10 25.41 -11.72
CA PHE A 286 23.06 25.41 -13.18
C PHE A 286 22.84 26.82 -13.74
N LYS A 287 21.86 27.57 -13.18
CA LYS A 287 21.57 28.96 -13.58
C LYS A 287 22.78 29.88 -13.38
N ASN A 288 23.42 29.76 -12.23
CA ASN A 288 24.59 30.60 -11.91
C ASN A 288 25.76 30.31 -12.86
N LYS A 289 25.98 29.04 -13.20
CA LYS A 289 27.07 28.63 -14.10
C LYS A 289 26.81 28.96 -15.56
N ASN A 290 25.58 28.79 -16.04
CA ASN A 290 25.28 28.89 -17.49
C ASN A 290 24.51 30.15 -17.86
N HIS A 291 24.07 30.96 -16.89
CA HIS A 291 23.27 32.19 -17.08
C HIS A 291 21.94 31.99 -17.83
N ILE A 292 21.43 30.75 -17.85
CA ILE A 292 20.13 30.38 -18.45
C ILE A 292 19.32 29.52 -17.50
N ASN A 293 17.99 29.50 -17.69
CA ASN A 293 17.13 28.58 -16.97
C ASN A 293 17.21 27.17 -17.58
N PRO A 294 17.52 26.14 -16.80
CA PRO A 294 17.56 24.76 -17.31
C PRO A 294 16.19 24.26 -17.74
N VAL A 295 16.18 23.37 -18.71
CA VAL A 295 15.06 22.50 -19.01
C VAL A 295 15.20 21.22 -18.14
N ILE A 296 14.13 20.82 -17.48
CA ILE A 296 14.16 19.76 -16.47
C ILE A 296 13.30 18.57 -16.90
N ALA A 297 13.84 17.36 -16.86
CA ALA A 297 13.06 16.13 -16.98
C ALA A 297 12.78 15.55 -15.60
N ILE A 298 11.51 15.36 -15.25
CA ILE A 298 11.04 14.68 -14.03
C ILE A 298 10.57 13.29 -14.44
N MET A 299 11.31 12.25 -13.99
CA MET A 299 11.15 10.87 -14.42
C MET A 299 10.51 10.01 -13.32
N GLY A 300 9.21 9.75 -13.46
CA GLY A 300 8.40 8.94 -12.55
C GLY A 300 7.54 9.77 -11.61
N LEU A 301 6.27 9.39 -11.52
CA LEU A 301 5.23 10.01 -10.66
C LEU A 301 4.64 9.04 -9.65
N THR A 302 4.61 7.74 -9.96
CA THR A 302 3.93 6.73 -9.14
C THR A 302 4.65 6.47 -7.82
N PHE A 303 3.92 5.93 -6.83
CA PHE A 303 4.52 5.69 -5.51
C PHE A 303 5.50 4.50 -5.49
N LYS A 304 5.47 3.63 -6.50
CA LYS A 304 6.43 2.53 -6.70
C LYS A 304 6.59 2.19 -8.18
N PRO A 305 7.67 1.48 -8.57
CA PRO A 305 7.93 1.13 -9.96
C PRO A 305 6.83 0.27 -10.60
N ASN A 306 6.59 0.50 -11.90
CA ASN A 306 5.78 -0.34 -12.78
C ASN A 306 4.31 -0.53 -12.35
N VAL A 307 3.72 0.48 -11.71
CA VAL A 307 2.29 0.52 -11.36
C VAL A 307 1.65 1.80 -11.86
N ASN A 308 0.33 1.77 -12.04
CA ASN A 308 -0.49 2.95 -12.30
C ASN A 308 -1.18 3.39 -11.01
N ASP A 309 -0.41 3.98 -10.06
CA ASP A 309 -0.97 4.41 -8.78
C ASP A 309 -0.20 5.61 -8.22
N LEU A 310 -0.90 6.73 -8.07
CA LEU A 310 -0.37 8.00 -7.55
C LEU A 310 -0.68 8.22 -6.05
N ARG A 311 -1.41 7.30 -5.40
CA ARG A 311 -1.87 7.51 -4.03
C ARG A 311 -0.70 7.71 -3.07
N GLU A 312 -0.72 8.83 -2.34
CA GLU A 312 0.34 9.22 -1.39
C GLU A 312 1.76 9.16 -2.00
N SER A 313 1.89 9.37 -3.33
CA SER A 313 3.20 9.30 -3.99
C SER A 313 4.11 10.45 -3.57
N PRO A 314 5.31 10.15 -3.03
CA PRO A 314 6.35 11.15 -2.78
C PRO A 314 6.79 11.84 -4.07
N SER A 315 6.92 11.10 -5.16
CA SER A 315 7.35 11.60 -6.46
C SER A 315 6.35 12.59 -7.05
N GLU A 316 5.07 12.30 -6.93
CA GLU A 316 3.99 13.19 -7.32
C GLU A 316 3.97 14.47 -6.47
N LYS A 317 4.15 14.34 -5.15
CA LYS A 317 4.24 15.47 -4.22
C LYS A 317 5.45 16.38 -4.54
N ILE A 318 6.61 15.79 -4.81
CA ILE A 318 7.81 16.53 -5.23
C ILE A 318 7.53 17.30 -6.53
N THR A 319 6.97 16.62 -7.54
CA THR A 319 6.63 17.22 -8.83
C THR A 319 5.69 18.42 -8.67
N ARG A 320 4.61 18.28 -7.91
CA ARG A 320 3.69 19.40 -7.64
C ARG A 320 4.37 20.54 -6.90
N THR A 321 5.21 20.23 -5.91
CA THR A 321 5.93 21.25 -5.14
C THR A 321 6.87 22.05 -6.04
N LEU A 322 7.58 21.40 -6.95
CA LEU A 322 8.45 22.09 -7.91
C LEU A 322 7.65 22.98 -8.87
N ILE A 323 6.58 22.48 -9.45
CA ILE A 323 5.80 23.21 -10.46
C ILE A 323 4.99 24.34 -9.82
N SER A 324 4.17 24.04 -8.82
CA SER A 324 3.25 25.03 -8.23
C SER A 324 3.90 25.85 -7.12
N GLY A 325 4.80 25.26 -6.32
CA GLY A 325 5.44 25.92 -5.19
C GLY A 325 6.61 26.81 -5.59
N TYR A 326 7.38 26.40 -6.60
CA TYR A 326 8.56 27.14 -7.09
C TYR A 326 8.40 27.70 -8.51
N ASN A 327 7.17 27.66 -9.07
CA ASN A 327 6.84 28.18 -10.40
C ASN A 327 7.79 27.66 -11.50
N LEU A 328 8.08 26.35 -11.46
CA LEU A 328 8.93 25.72 -12.46
C LEU A 328 8.16 25.66 -13.80
N ASN A 329 8.62 26.43 -14.82
CA ASN A 329 7.91 26.59 -16.08
C ASN A 329 8.55 25.82 -17.24
N ASN A 330 9.80 25.35 -17.09
CA ASN A 330 10.56 24.72 -18.16
C ASN A 330 10.84 23.25 -17.80
N TYR A 331 9.85 22.37 -18.03
CA TYR A 331 9.92 20.99 -17.60
C TYR A 331 9.26 20.01 -18.57
N HIS A 332 9.69 18.76 -18.49
CA HIS A 332 9.08 17.58 -19.07
C HIS A 332 8.77 16.56 -17.96
N ILE A 333 7.51 16.15 -17.81
CA ILE A 333 7.11 15.10 -16.89
C ILE A 333 6.94 13.81 -17.66
N VAL A 334 7.54 12.73 -17.16
CA VAL A 334 7.49 11.41 -17.78
C VAL A 334 7.09 10.35 -16.76
N ASP A 335 5.98 9.67 -17.01
CA ASP A 335 5.66 8.41 -16.34
C ASP A 335 5.04 7.44 -17.35
N PRO A 336 5.66 6.28 -17.60
CA PRO A 336 5.19 5.34 -18.62
C PRO A 336 3.88 4.61 -18.26
N HIS A 337 3.46 4.66 -17.00
CA HIS A 337 2.28 3.98 -16.48
C HIS A 337 1.09 4.90 -16.24
N ILE A 338 1.29 6.22 -16.31
CA ILE A 338 0.23 7.23 -16.14
C ILE A 338 -0.21 7.74 -17.50
N LYS A 339 -1.51 7.62 -17.78
CA LYS A 339 -2.10 8.10 -19.04
C LYS A 339 -2.59 9.54 -18.97
N GLU A 340 -3.11 9.92 -17.82
CA GLU A 340 -3.69 11.26 -17.56
C GLU A 340 -3.14 11.83 -16.26
N TYR A 341 -2.71 13.09 -16.33
CA TYR A 341 -2.19 13.82 -15.18
C TYR A 341 -2.59 15.30 -15.30
N ILE A 342 -2.58 16.02 -14.18
CA ILE A 342 -2.96 17.44 -14.15
C ILE A 342 -2.01 18.36 -14.93
N TYR A 343 -0.77 17.93 -15.14
CA TYR A 343 0.21 18.61 -15.99
C TYR A 343 0.49 17.78 -17.24
N PRO A 344 0.91 18.43 -18.35
CA PRO A 344 1.21 17.72 -19.59
C PRO A 344 2.31 16.66 -19.40
N LEU A 345 2.07 15.44 -19.87
CA LEU A 345 3.06 14.37 -19.92
C LEU A 345 3.86 14.41 -21.21
N SER A 346 5.15 14.13 -21.11
CA SER A 346 6.07 14.03 -22.24
C SER A 346 6.51 12.57 -22.45
N ASN A 347 6.89 12.24 -23.67
CA ASN A 347 7.54 10.94 -23.90
C ASN A 347 9.02 10.96 -23.46
N ILE A 348 9.56 9.80 -23.14
CA ILE A 348 10.92 9.59 -22.63
C ILE A 348 11.95 10.24 -23.57
N LYS A 349 11.85 9.98 -24.89
CA LYS A 349 12.82 10.46 -25.89
C LYS A 349 12.87 11.99 -25.95
N THR A 350 11.71 12.65 -25.94
CA THR A 350 11.63 14.12 -25.94
C THR A 350 12.23 14.70 -24.68
N ALA A 351 11.86 14.18 -23.51
CA ALA A 351 12.35 14.64 -22.23
C ALA A 351 13.88 14.53 -22.15
N LEU A 352 14.45 13.37 -22.48
CA LEU A 352 15.90 13.16 -22.44
C LEU A 352 16.65 14.02 -23.44
N ASN A 353 16.10 14.27 -24.65
CA ASN A 353 16.81 15.05 -25.66
C ASN A 353 16.81 16.55 -25.39
N LYS A 354 15.78 17.07 -24.75
CA LYS A 354 15.58 18.52 -24.55
C LYS A 354 15.99 19.04 -23.17
N SER A 355 16.22 18.15 -22.19
CA SER A 355 16.49 18.58 -20.82
C SER A 355 17.97 18.68 -20.52
N ASP A 356 18.31 19.68 -19.70
CA ASP A 356 19.65 19.92 -19.13
C ASP A 356 19.84 19.16 -17.82
N ILE A 357 18.77 19.04 -17.03
CA ILE A 357 18.75 18.32 -15.73
C ILE A 357 17.74 17.18 -15.82
N ILE A 358 18.14 15.97 -15.46
CA ILE A 358 17.31 14.78 -15.43
C ILE A 358 17.17 14.32 -13.97
N ILE A 359 15.93 14.19 -13.50
CA ILE A 359 15.59 13.82 -12.12
C ILE A 359 14.86 12.48 -12.13
N PHE A 360 15.48 11.42 -11.60
CA PHE A 360 14.83 10.12 -11.42
C PHE A 360 14.19 10.02 -10.03
N LEU A 361 12.85 9.91 -10.02
CA LEU A 361 12.07 9.77 -8.79
C LEU A 361 11.50 8.35 -8.62
N VAL A 362 11.32 7.59 -9.73
CA VAL A 362 10.81 6.22 -9.68
C VAL A 362 11.59 5.32 -10.63
N ALA A 363 12.07 4.17 -10.13
CA ALA A 363 12.86 3.21 -10.90
C ALA A 363 11.97 2.30 -11.78
N HIS A 364 11.29 2.88 -12.79
CA HIS A 364 10.55 2.08 -13.77
C HIS A 364 11.48 1.29 -14.67
N LYS A 365 11.17 0.02 -14.97
CA LYS A 365 11.94 -0.83 -15.90
C LYS A 365 12.19 -0.18 -17.26
N LEU A 366 11.26 0.66 -17.73
CA LEU A 366 11.40 1.39 -18.99
C LEU A 366 12.51 2.46 -18.95
N PHE A 367 13.01 2.81 -17.78
CA PHE A 367 14.15 3.72 -17.61
C PHE A 367 15.50 2.99 -17.54
N ASP A 368 15.54 1.66 -17.46
CA ASP A 368 16.80 0.89 -17.27
C ASP A 368 17.81 1.08 -18.39
N ASN A 369 17.37 1.34 -19.65
CA ASN A 369 18.24 1.40 -20.82
C ASN A 369 18.36 2.76 -21.48
N ILE A 370 18.02 3.85 -20.75
CA ILE A 370 18.13 5.20 -21.29
C ILE A 370 19.60 5.65 -21.36
N LYS A 371 19.92 6.39 -22.42
CA LYS A 371 21.23 6.99 -22.61
C LYS A 371 21.17 8.46 -22.17
N ILE A 372 22.08 8.85 -21.28
CA ILE A 372 22.24 10.22 -20.80
C ILE A 372 23.44 10.85 -21.51
N LYS A 373 23.31 12.10 -21.94
CA LYS A 373 24.39 12.86 -22.58
C LYS A 373 25.39 13.33 -21.53
N LYS A 374 26.67 13.45 -21.91
CA LYS A 374 27.74 13.88 -20.98
C LYS A 374 27.56 15.29 -20.40
N ASN A 375 26.82 16.16 -21.09
CA ASN A 375 26.53 17.52 -20.66
C ASN A 375 25.27 17.68 -19.83
N GLN A 376 24.57 16.59 -19.51
CA GLN A 376 23.36 16.61 -18.68
C GLN A 376 23.69 16.35 -17.23
N THR A 377 23.10 17.14 -16.33
CA THR A 377 23.17 16.91 -14.88
C THR A 377 22.11 15.87 -14.49
N VAL A 378 22.47 14.91 -13.66
CA VAL A 378 21.55 13.84 -13.21
C VAL A 378 21.39 13.86 -11.71
N LEU A 379 20.15 13.82 -11.25
CA LEU A 379 19.77 13.56 -9.87
C LEU A 379 19.03 12.22 -9.81
N ASP A 380 19.64 11.20 -9.23
CA ASP A 380 19.08 9.87 -9.12
C ASP A 380 18.69 9.56 -7.67
N PHE A 381 17.41 9.71 -7.35
CA PHE A 381 16.85 9.40 -6.03
C PHE A 381 16.38 7.97 -5.86
N CYS A 382 16.51 7.12 -6.87
CA CYS A 382 15.95 5.77 -6.87
C CYS A 382 16.88 4.66 -7.41
N GLY A 383 18.14 5.01 -7.74
CA GLY A 383 19.17 4.04 -8.12
C GLY A 383 19.07 3.51 -9.56
N ILE A 384 18.53 4.27 -10.49
CA ILE A 384 18.42 3.86 -11.91
C ILE A 384 19.77 3.82 -12.60
N ILE A 385 20.64 4.78 -12.30
CA ILE A 385 21.93 4.97 -12.98
C ILE A 385 22.97 3.99 -12.42
N ASN A 386 23.05 3.89 -11.10
CA ASN A 386 24.10 3.13 -10.42
C ASN A 386 23.89 1.61 -10.42
N ASN A 387 22.64 1.15 -10.60
CA ASN A 387 22.37 -0.27 -10.86
C ASN A 387 23.02 -0.81 -12.15
N LYS A 388 23.60 0.05 -13.00
CA LYS A 388 24.34 -0.34 -14.22
C LYS A 388 25.82 -0.55 -14.01
N ILE A 389 26.39 0.09 -12.98
CA ILE A 389 27.86 -0.02 -12.69
C ILE A 389 28.15 -1.29 -11.90
N LEU A 390 27.13 -1.87 -11.21
CA LEU A 390 27.26 -3.01 -10.30
C LEU A 390 26.76 -4.34 -10.91
N LYS A 391 26.37 -4.39 -12.18
CA LYS A 391 26.08 -5.58 -12.96
C LYS A 391 27.19 -5.80 -14.00
#